data_50c71e537302949c78b76a507a539bf1
#
_entry.id   50c71e537302949c78b76a507a539bf1
#
_cell.length_a   1.000
_cell.length_b   1.000
_cell.length_c   1.000
_cell.angle_alpha   90.00
_cell.angle_beta   90.00
_cell.angle_gamma   90.00
#
_symmetry.space_group_name_H-M   'P 1'
#
loop_
_entity.id
_entity.type
_entity.pdbx_description
1 polymer ?
#
loop_
_entity_poly.entity_id
_entity_poly.type
_entity_poly.pdbx_seq_one_letter_code
_entity_poly.pdbx_strand_id
1 'polypeptide(L)'
;MKKLFYFIIFLIFGACSVTTEKDDTTATSSTTLPDYETTTLSGKISGTAWTFDTGNVVVPTSGSTYWYNMTSDNLSNACSSSYTGSSSNPKILFSRSEAPSVGETELGSGNTVTFYDGRISYGIWTGKIKIDTVTTTAVTGKMYAKGSDSDNEINGTFTLSRCCSGSLCS
;
A
#
# COMPACT_ATOMS: atom_id res chain seq x y z
N MET A 1 -81.79 0.94 -11.50
CA MET A 1 -81.85 0.27 -10.19
C MET A 1 -80.86 0.96 -9.28
N LYS A 2 -81.37 1.54 -8.19
CA LYS A 2 -80.68 2.38 -7.20
C LYS A 2 -79.77 1.53 -6.32
N LYS A 3 -78.55 1.99 -6.00
CA LYS A 3 -77.80 1.66 -4.79
C LYS A 3 -76.86 2.80 -4.52
N LEU A 4 -77.19 3.66 -3.71
CA LEU A 4 -77.02 3.95 -2.29
C LEU A 4 -75.50 4.01 -1.89
N PHE A 5 -75.06 5.29 -1.80
CA PHE A 5 -73.80 5.74 -1.22
C PHE A 5 -73.84 5.65 0.29
N TYR A 6 -72.88 5.00 0.92
CA TYR A 6 -72.56 5.17 2.33
C TYR A 6 -71.24 5.92 2.47
N PHE A 7 -71.36 7.14 2.93
CA PHE A 7 -70.26 7.97 3.39
C PHE A 7 -69.92 7.56 4.81
N ILE A 8 -68.76 7.01 5.03
CA ILE A 8 -68.20 6.82 6.37
C ILE A 8 -67.08 7.87 6.56
N ILE A 9 -67.38 8.86 7.40
CA ILE A 9 -66.45 9.85 7.87
C ILE A 9 -65.64 9.20 8.99
N PHE A 10 -64.35 8.98 8.77
CA PHE A 10 -63.40 8.63 9.84
C PHE A 10 -62.71 9.91 10.32
N LEU A 11 -63.03 10.30 11.51
CA LEU A 11 -62.30 11.31 12.29
C LEU A 11 -60.96 10.73 12.70
N ILE A 12 -59.87 11.23 12.11
CA ILE A 12 -58.53 10.87 12.51
C ILE A 12 -58.06 11.83 13.57
N PHE A 13 -57.94 11.34 14.79
CA PHE A 13 -57.25 12.03 15.88
C PHE A 13 -55.78 12.20 15.55
N GLY A 14 -55.32 13.45 15.55
CA GLY A 14 -53.89 13.77 15.38
C GLY A 14 -53.10 13.26 16.57
N ALA A 15 -52.28 12.24 16.33
CA ALA A 15 -51.18 11.88 17.21
C ALA A 15 -49.95 12.64 16.75
N CYS A 16 -49.52 13.57 17.58
CA CYS A 16 -48.28 14.29 17.45
C CYS A 16 -47.13 13.27 17.67
N SER A 17 -46.56 12.75 16.60
CA SER A 17 -45.37 11.94 16.68
C SER A 17 -44.16 12.87 16.85
N VAL A 18 -43.56 12.85 18.03
CA VAL A 18 -42.23 13.39 18.27
C VAL A 18 -41.26 12.52 17.45
N THR A 19 -40.80 13.04 16.34
CA THR A 19 -39.65 12.48 15.61
C THR A 19 -38.41 12.73 16.45
N THR A 20 -37.95 11.70 17.13
CA THR A 20 -36.58 11.66 17.65
C THR A 20 -35.68 11.66 16.44
N GLU A 21 -35.02 12.76 16.16
CA GLU A 21 -33.88 12.78 15.22
C GLU A 21 -32.88 11.81 15.75
N LYS A 22 -32.77 10.68 15.08
CA LYS A 22 -31.66 9.76 15.25
C LYS A 22 -30.47 10.47 14.61
N ASP A 23 -29.64 11.03 15.46
CA ASP A 23 -28.33 11.56 15.08
C ASP A 23 -27.55 10.39 14.47
N ASP A 24 -27.61 10.31 13.13
CA ASP A 24 -26.83 9.36 12.35
C ASP A 24 -25.41 9.91 12.28
N THR A 25 -24.73 9.84 13.42
CA THR A 25 -23.30 10.06 13.48
C THR A 25 -22.67 8.94 12.67
N THR A 26 -22.53 9.17 11.37
CA THR A 26 -21.68 8.35 10.49
C THR A 26 -20.28 8.40 11.08
N ALA A 27 -19.98 7.45 11.96
CA ALA A 27 -18.65 7.21 12.45
C ALA A 27 -17.79 6.87 11.21
N THR A 28 -17.14 7.87 10.65
CA THR A 28 -16.05 7.67 9.69
C THR A 28 -14.99 6.91 10.45
N SER A 29 -15.00 5.59 10.30
CA SER A 29 -13.96 4.71 10.84
C SER A 29 -12.67 5.10 10.12
N SER A 30 -11.95 6.05 10.67
CA SER A 30 -10.57 6.31 10.32
C SER A 30 -9.78 5.07 10.74
N THR A 31 -9.60 4.15 9.84
CA THR A 31 -8.73 2.98 10.05
C THR A 31 -7.30 3.51 10.13
N THR A 32 -6.85 3.82 11.34
CA THR A 32 -5.48 4.22 11.58
C THR A 32 -4.57 3.07 11.15
N LEU A 33 -3.66 3.34 10.21
CA LEU A 33 -2.66 2.36 9.79
C LEU A 33 -1.75 2.01 10.98
N PRO A 34 -1.34 0.75 11.14
CA PRO A 34 -0.46 0.35 12.22
C PRO A 34 0.90 1.07 12.17
N ASP A 35 1.56 1.10 13.30
CA ASP A 35 2.92 1.61 13.38
C ASP A 35 3.89 0.70 12.62
N TYR A 36 5.01 1.27 12.20
CA TYR A 36 6.08 0.50 11.58
C TYR A 36 6.77 -0.37 12.63
N GLU A 37 7.00 -1.63 12.28
CA GLU A 37 7.90 -2.48 13.04
C GLU A 37 9.35 -2.05 12.88
N THR A 38 10.16 -2.32 13.89
CA THR A 38 11.60 -2.00 13.88
C THR A 38 12.48 -3.16 13.41
N THR A 39 11.86 -4.30 13.14
CA THR A 39 12.51 -5.50 12.59
C THR A 39 12.71 -5.37 11.07
N THR A 40 13.50 -6.26 10.49
CA THR A 40 13.63 -6.37 9.03
C THR A 40 12.26 -6.56 8.39
N LEU A 41 12.02 -5.88 7.27
CA LEU A 41 10.77 -5.94 6.52
C LEU A 41 10.41 -7.39 6.20
N SER A 42 9.28 -7.83 6.71
CA SER A 42 8.83 -9.22 6.61
C SER A 42 7.31 -9.33 6.68
N GLY A 43 6.78 -10.51 6.38
CA GLY A 43 5.36 -10.81 6.45
C GLY A 43 4.97 -11.94 5.53
N LYS A 44 3.93 -11.74 4.70
CA LYS A 44 3.43 -12.75 3.76
C LYS A 44 3.22 -12.15 2.37
N ILE A 45 3.51 -12.94 1.35
CA ILE A 45 3.13 -12.71 -0.03
C ILE A 45 2.37 -13.96 -0.51
N SER A 46 1.12 -13.81 -0.89
CA SER A 46 0.24 -14.93 -1.28
C SER A 46 0.21 -16.06 -0.25
N GLY A 47 0.07 -15.69 1.04
CA GLY A 47 0.02 -16.62 2.17
C GLY A 47 1.38 -17.21 2.58
N THR A 48 2.43 -17.05 1.77
CA THR A 48 3.76 -17.59 2.04
C THR A 48 4.59 -16.59 2.81
N ALA A 49 5.29 -17.03 3.87
CA ALA A 49 6.21 -16.19 4.63
C ALA A 49 7.31 -15.62 3.72
N TRP A 50 7.55 -14.32 3.84
CA TRP A 50 8.54 -13.59 3.08
C TRP A 50 9.33 -12.66 4.00
N THR A 51 10.63 -12.57 3.78
CA THR A 51 11.53 -11.67 4.51
C THR A 51 12.48 -11.01 3.52
N PHE A 52 12.60 -9.70 3.63
CA PHE A 52 13.53 -8.91 2.85
C PHE A 52 14.97 -9.28 3.18
N ASP A 53 15.78 -9.48 2.14
CA ASP A 53 17.24 -9.67 2.27
C ASP A 53 18.00 -8.63 1.46
N THR A 54 17.71 -8.50 0.18
CA THR A 54 18.44 -7.59 -0.71
C THR A 54 17.47 -6.76 -1.56
N GLY A 55 17.88 -5.53 -1.89
CA GLY A 55 17.10 -4.69 -2.77
C GLY A 55 17.88 -3.51 -3.34
N ASN A 56 17.28 -2.85 -4.34
CA ASN A 56 17.86 -1.66 -4.94
C ASN A 56 16.84 -0.60 -5.29
N VAL A 57 17.34 0.62 -5.43
CA VAL A 57 16.66 1.71 -6.12
C VAL A 57 17.43 1.99 -7.40
N VAL A 58 16.81 1.76 -8.54
CA VAL A 58 17.40 2.06 -9.85
C VAL A 58 17.12 3.50 -10.21
N VAL A 59 18.19 4.29 -10.34
CA VAL A 59 18.11 5.67 -10.82
C VAL A 59 18.08 5.65 -12.35
N PRO A 60 17.06 6.24 -12.99
CA PRO A 60 16.94 6.18 -14.45
C PRO A 60 18.07 6.96 -15.12
N THR A 61 18.62 6.41 -16.20
CA THR A 61 19.57 7.10 -17.09
C THR A 61 18.87 8.08 -18.04
N SER A 62 17.60 7.80 -18.32
CA SER A 62 16.69 8.65 -19.10
C SER A 62 15.27 8.44 -18.56
N GLY A 63 14.47 9.49 -18.60
CA GLY A 63 13.13 9.46 -18.02
C GLY A 63 13.12 9.83 -16.53
N SER A 64 11.98 9.64 -15.87
CA SER A 64 11.74 10.10 -14.50
C SER A 64 11.29 9.00 -13.54
N THR A 65 11.37 7.71 -13.93
CA THR A 65 10.84 6.63 -13.10
C THR A 65 11.95 5.94 -12.32
N TYR A 66 11.89 6.07 -11.01
CA TYR A 66 12.75 5.38 -10.05
C TYR A 66 12.11 4.07 -9.65
N TRP A 67 12.80 2.97 -9.87
CA TRP A 67 12.30 1.63 -9.54
C TRP A 67 12.92 1.14 -8.24
N TYR A 68 12.06 0.72 -7.33
CA TYR A 68 12.41 0.11 -6.05
C TYR A 68 12.10 -1.38 -6.13
N ASN A 69 13.12 -2.19 -5.91
CA ASN A 69 13.03 -3.64 -5.98
C ASN A 69 13.49 -4.22 -4.64
N MET A 70 12.68 -5.10 -4.06
CA MET A 70 12.97 -5.78 -2.80
C MET A 70 12.76 -7.27 -2.99
N THR A 71 13.73 -8.09 -2.59
CA THR A 71 13.70 -9.54 -2.74
C THR A 71 14.17 -10.23 -1.46
N SER A 72 13.78 -11.48 -1.29
CA SER A 72 14.32 -12.40 -0.28
C SER A 72 15.61 -13.11 -0.75
N ASP A 73 16.07 -12.84 -1.97
CA ASP A 73 17.33 -13.42 -2.47
C ASP A 73 18.52 -12.68 -1.87
N ASN A 74 19.50 -13.45 -1.37
CA ASN A 74 20.79 -12.90 -0.95
C ASN A 74 21.67 -12.67 -2.17
N LEU A 75 21.68 -11.43 -2.65
CA LEU A 75 22.45 -11.05 -3.84
C LEU A 75 23.66 -10.22 -3.43
N SER A 76 24.85 -10.69 -3.78
CA SER A 76 26.11 -10.04 -3.42
C SER A 76 26.30 -8.66 -4.04
N ASN A 77 25.59 -8.35 -5.12
CA ASN A 77 25.64 -7.03 -5.80
C ASN A 77 24.27 -6.64 -6.33
N ALA A 78 23.55 -5.89 -5.52
CA ALA A 78 22.22 -5.39 -5.88
C ALA A 78 22.21 -4.38 -7.06
N CYS A 79 23.38 -3.85 -7.44
CA CYS A 79 23.50 -2.89 -8.55
C CYS A 79 24.08 -3.50 -9.83
N SER A 80 24.24 -4.80 -9.90
CA SER A 80 24.66 -5.43 -11.15
C SER A 80 23.58 -5.29 -12.23
N SER A 81 24.00 -5.22 -13.49
CA SER A 81 23.08 -5.12 -14.63
C SER A 81 22.18 -6.37 -14.79
N SER A 82 22.58 -7.47 -14.15
CA SER A 82 21.82 -8.72 -14.09
C SER A 82 20.94 -8.84 -12.83
N TYR A 83 20.84 -7.79 -12.00
CA TYR A 83 19.96 -7.81 -10.85
C TYR A 83 18.49 -7.80 -11.27
N THR A 84 17.92 -8.96 -11.33
CA THR A 84 16.49 -9.14 -11.54
C THR A 84 15.82 -9.89 -10.39
N GLY A 85 16.62 -10.43 -9.45
CA GLY A 85 16.16 -11.50 -8.57
C GLY A 85 15.78 -12.74 -9.40
N SER A 86 15.56 -13.89 -8.81
CA SER A 86 14.94 -14.98 -9.53
C SER A 86 13.56 -14.56 -10.02
N SER A 87 13.23 -14.81 -11.31
CA SER A 87 11.90 -14.52 -11.85
C SER A 87 10.78 -15.30 -11.16
N SER A 88 11.14 -16.38 -10.46
CA SER A 88 10.22 -17.23 -9.71
C SER A 88 10.14 -16.92 -8.22
N ASN A 89 11.00 -16.03 -7.69
CA ASN A 89 10.98 -15.71 -6.27
C ASN A 89 10.06 -14.54 -5.97
N PRO A 90 9.34 -14.61 -4.82
CA PRO A 90 8.51 -13.50 -4.37
C PRO A 90 9.32 -12.24 -4.15
N LYS A 91 8.77 -11.12 -4.57
CA LYS A 91 9.40 -9.80 -4.48
C LYS A 91 8.39 -8.69 -4.33
N ILE A 92 8.86 -7.54 -3.88
CA ILE A 92 8.09 -6.32 -3.75
C ILE A 92 8.68 -5.30 -4.71
N LEU A 93 7.81 -4.66 -5.48
CA LEU A 93 8.17 -3.68 -6.49
C LEU A 93 7.31 -2.43 -6.29
N PHE A 94 7.92 -1.27 -6.40
CA PHE A 94 7.19 -0.02 -6.58
C PHE A 94 8.00 0.97 -7.39
N SER A 95 7.34 1.99 -7.92
CA SER A 95 8.01 3.03 -8.69
C SER A 95 7.51 4.41 -8.28
N ARG A 96 8.35 5.41 -8.49
CA ARG A 96 8.03 6.82 -8.29
C ARG A 96 8.58 7.65 -9.44
N SER A 97 7.88 8.73 -9.77
CA SER A 97 8.36 9.72 -10.75
C SER A 97 9.40 10.68 -10.15
N GLU A 98 9.53 10.71 -8.83
CA GLU A 98 10.43 11.61 -8.12
C GLU A 98 11.63 10.86 -7.56
N ALA A 99 12.76 11.55 -7.48
CA ALA A 99 13.96 11.02 -6.83
C ALA A 99 13.67 10.64 -5.37
N PRO A 100 14.35 9.61 -4.84
CA PRO A 100 14.24 9.28 -3.43
C PRO A 100 14.49 10.51 -2.55
N SER A 101 13.55 10.79 -1.67
CA SER A 101 13.64 11.90 -0.70
C SER A 101 13.10 11.43 0.66
N VAL A 102 13.65 12.03 1.73
CA VAL A 102 13.17 11.75 3.09
C VAL A 102 11.72 12.22 3.23
N GLY A 103 10.88 11.37 3.80
CA GLY A 103 9.46 11.66 4.01
C GLY A 103 8.60 10.41 4.05
N GLU A 104 7.33 10.59 4.39
CA GLU A 104 6.33 9.54 4.42
C GLU A 104 5.29 9.73 3.31
N THR A 105 4.85 8.65 2.74
CA THR A 105 3.82 8.61 1.69
C THR A 105 2.84 7.49 1.99
N GLU A 106 1.55 7.80 2.04
CA GLU A 106 0.51 6.78 2.11
C GLU A 106 0.29 6.12 0.74
N LEU A 107 0.00 4.82 0.76
CA LEU A 107 -0.43 4.08 -0.41
C LEU A 107 -1.87 4.44 -0.77
N GLY A 108 -2.18 4.41 -2.05
CA GLY A 108 -3.50 4.78 -2.57
C GLY A 108 -3.54 4.74 -4.08
N SER A 109 -4.53 5.37 -4.70
CA SER A 109 -4.77 5.30 -6.15
C SER A 109 -3.62 5.82 -7.03
N GLY A 110 -2.71 6.62 -6.49
CA GLY A 110 -1.52 7.14 -7.20
C GLY A 110 -0.19 6.54 -6.74
N ASN A 111 -0.18 5.80 -5.64
CA ASN A 111 1.02 5.23 -5.02
C ASN A 111 0.74 3.79 -4.61
N THR A 112 1.05 2.85 -5.47
CA THR A 112 0.85 1.43 -5.21
C THR A 112 2.16 0.70 -5.03
N VAL A 113 2.10 -0.39 -4.28
CA VAL A 113 3.17 -1.38 -4.18
C VAL A 113 2.68 -2.65 -4.85
N THR A 114 3.54 -3.32 -5.59
CA THR A 114 3.22 -4.61 -6.20
C THR A 114 3.89 -5.72 -5.42
N PHE A 115 3.11 -6.66 -4.92
CA PHE A 115 3.61 -7.93 -4.41
C PHE A 115 3.56 -8.94 -5.55
N TYR A 116 4.68 -9.57 -5.83
CA TYR A 116 4.81 -10.60 -6.83
C TYR A 116 5.17 -11.92 -6.14
N ASP A 117 4.36 -12.94 -6.32
CA ASP A 117 4.52 -14.26 -5.66
C ASP A 117 5.37 -15.26 -6.47
N GLY A 118 5.96 -14.82 -7.56
CA GLY A 118 6.66 -15.67 -8.53
C GLY A 118 5.81 -16.05 -9.74
N ARG A 119 4.52 -15.71 -9.74
CA ARG A 119 3.56 -16.01 -10.82
C ARG A 119 2.60 -14.85 -11.07
N ILE A 120 2.02 -14.30 -10.01
CA ILE A 120 0.96 -13.28 -10.06
C ILE A 120 1.45 -12.01 -9.38
N SER A 121 1.04 -10.87 -9.92
CA SER A 121 1.27 -9.55 -9.34
C SER A 121 0.00 -9.05 -8.66
N TYR A 122 0.12 -8.67 -7.38
CA TYR A 122 -0.94 -8.10 -6.57
C TYR A 122 -0.66 -6.62 -6.34
N GLY A 123 -1.55 -5.75 -6.80
CA GLY A 123 -1.48 -4.32 -6.49
C GLY A 123 -1.96 -4.07 -5.06
N ILE A 124 -1.15 -3.38 -4.27
CA ILE A 124 -1.44 -3.07 -2.86
C ILE A 124 -1.61 -1.56 -2.72
N TRP A 125 -2.76 -1.14 -2.22
CA TRP A 125 -3.16 0.27 -2.06
C TRP A 125 -3.36 0.71 -0.61
N THR A 126 -3.27 -0.22 0.34
CA THR A 126 -3.40 0.10 1.77
C THR A 126 -2.05 -0.01 2.44
N GLY A 127 -1.60 1.07 3.05
CA GLY A 127 -0.32 1.10 3.75
C GLY A 127 0.37 2.44 3.66
N LYS A 128 1.63 2.46 4.04
CA LYS A 128 2.49 3.65 4.04
C LYS A 128 3.95 3.26 3.88
N ILE A 129 4.73 4.15 3.28
CA ILE A 129 6.18 4.01 3.08
C ILE A 129 6.83 5.26 3.64
N LYS A 130 7.84 5.10 4.48
CA LYS A 130 8.66 6.17 4.98
C LYS A 130 10.10 5.97 4.55
N ILE A 131 10.68 6.97 3.91
CA ILE A 131 12.11 7.05 3.64
C ILE A 131 12.75 7.83 4.80
N ASP A 132 13.65 7.19 5.52
CA ASP A 132 14.35 7.79 6.66
C ASP A 132 15.65 8.48 6.26
N THR A 133 16.43 7.87 5.32
CA THR A 133 17.67 8.46 4.81
C THR A 133 17.86 8.18 3.32
N VAL A 134 18.52 9.10 2.65
CA VAL A 134 19.01 8.95 1.27
C VAL A 134 20.48 9.37 1.25
N THR A 135 21.36 8.48 0.80
CA THR A 135 22.77 8.74 0.58
C THR A 135 23.14 8.51 -0.88
N THR A 136 24.38 8.70 -1.24
CA THR A 136 24.87 8.38 -2.61
C THR A 136 24.80 6.89 -2.94
N THR A 137 24.83 6.03 -1.91
CA THR A 137 24.92 4.56 -2.09
C THR A 137 23.71 3.79 -1.58
N ALA A 138 22.86 4.40 -0.73
CA ALA A 138 21.77 3.70 -0.09
C ALA A 138 20.53 4.58 0.15
N VAL A 139 19.39 3.91 0.24
CA VAL A 139 18.11 4.45 0.72
C VAL A 139 17.63 3.56 1.85
N THR A 140 17.40 4.12 3.04
CA THR A 140 16.82 3.39 4.16
C THR A 140 15.40 3.86 4.44
N GLY A 141 14.58 2.97 4.96
CA GLY A 141 13.20 3.33 5.27
C GLY A 141 12.42 2.21 5.93
N LYS A 142 11.12 2.43 6.01
CA LYS A 142 10.14 1.53 6.61
C LYS A 142 8.95 1.40 5.68
N MET A 143 8.30 0.26 5.73
CA MET A 143 7.09 0.01 4.95
C MET A 143 6.09 -0.78 5.79
N TYR A 144 4.84 -0.37 5.72
CA TYR A 144 3.69 -1.20 6.01
C TYR A 144 2.82 -1.25 4.75
N ALA A 145 2.50 -2.44 4.29
CA ALA A 145 1.62 -2.61 3.13
C ALA A 145 0.75 -3.86 3.31
N LYS A 146 -0.55 -3.74 3.00
CA LYS A 146 -1.53 -4.79 3.20
C LYS A 146 -2.48 -4.89 2.01
N GLY A 147 -2.69 -6.12 1.55
CA GLY A 147 -3.72 -6.47 0.58
C GLY A 147 -5.13 -6.43 1.19
N SER A 148 -6.13 -6.62 0.34
CA SER A 148 -7.53 -6.75 0.77
C SER A 148 -7.81 -8.06 1.52
N ASP A 149 -6.89 -9.01 1.41
CA ASP A 149 -6.92 -10.30 2.09
C ASP A 149 -5.82 -10.39 3.16
N SER A 150 -5.87 -11.42 4.00
CA SER A 150 -4.88 -11.67 5.05
C SER A 150 -3.58 -12.32 4.52
N ASP A 151 -3.52 -12.64 3.23
CA ASP A 151 -2.42 -13.40 2.62
C ASP A 151 -1.31 -12.50 2.10
N ASN A 152 -1.55 -11.19 2.06
CA ASN A 152 -0.62 -10.19 1.56
C ASN A 152 -0.46 -9.06 2.58
N GLU A 153 0.56 -9.16 3.42
CA GLU A 153 0.85 -8.14 4.44
C GLU A 153 2.33 -8.17 4.81
N ILE A 154 2.97 -7.00 4.85
CA ILE A 154 4.34 -6.82 5.28
C ILE A 154 4.46 -5.62 6.21
N ASN A 155 5.41 -5.68 7.14
CA ASN A 155 5.78 -4.56 8.00
C ASN A 155 7.26 -4.65 8.37
N GLY A 156 7.94 -3.50 8.49
CA GLY A 156 9.33 -3.45 8.96
C GLY A 156 10.21 -2.44 8.23
N THR A 157 11.51 -2.60 8.43
CA THR A 157 12.57 -1.71 7.92
C THR A 157 13.30 -2.33 6.73
N PHE A 158 13.81 -1.47 5.84
CA PHE A 158 14.61 -1.89 4.69
C PHE A 158 15.81 -0.97 4.47
N THR A 159 16.83 -1.53 3.81
CA THR A 159 17.96 -0.78 3.27
C THR A 159 18.17 -1.22 1.82
N LEU A 160 18.04 -0.29 0.88
CA LEU A 160 18.19 -0.54 -0.55
C LEU A 160 19.49 0.06 -1.04
N SER A 161 20.21 -0.64 -1.90
CA SER A 161 21.35 -0.09 -2.63
C SER A 161 20.86 0.94 -3.65
N ARG A 162 21.44 2.12 -3.68
CA ARG A 162 21.13 3.13 -4.69
C ARG A 162 22.00 2.91 -5.92
N CYS A 163 21.38 2.43 -6.99
CA CYS A 163 22.09 2.02 -8.22
C CYS A 163 22.00 3.13 -9.26
N CYS A 164 23.12 3.75 -9.55
CA CYS A 164 23.24 4.87 -10.46
C CYS A 164 24.25 4.58 -11.55
N SER A 165 24.04 5.14 -12.73
CA SER A 165 25.02 5.14 -13.82
C SER A 165 25.80 6.45 -13.84
N GLY A 166 27.10 6.39 -13.67
CA GLY A 166 27.97 7.59 -13.74
C GLY A 166 27.69 8.62 -12.63
N SER A 167 27.57 9.88 -13.00
CA SER A 167 27.38 11.01 -12.08
C SER A 167 25.97 11.19 -11.51
N LEU A 168 25.03 10.30 -11.81
CA LEU A 168 23.61 10.45 -11.43
C LEU A 168 23.34 10.32 -9.92
N CYS A 169 24.33 9.88 -9.14
CA CYS A 169 24.24 9.79 -7.68
C CYS A 169 25.19 10.74 -6.94
N SER A 170 25.75 11.70 -7.63
CA SER A 170 26.59 12.73 -6.99
C SER A 170 25.76 13.75 -6.22
#